data_5c31020cd9476523910697b712b50219
#
_entry.id   5c31020cd9476523910697b712b50219
#
_cell.length_a   1.000
_cell.length_b   1.000
_cell.length_c   1.000
_cell.angle_alpha   90.00
_cell.angle_beta   90.00
_cell.angle_gamma   90.00
#
_symmetry.space_group_name_H-M   'P 1'
#
loop_
_entity.id
_entity.type
_entity.pdbx_description
1 polymer ?
#
loop_
_entity_poly.entity_id
_entity_poly.type
_entity_poly.pdbx_seq_one_letter_code
_entity_poly.pdbx_strand_id
1 'polypeptide(L)' 'MQNVTLKVEGMSCGHCVKSVEGALKEIGAAGKVNLEAKTVQVEFDENKVSVDAIKEAIEEQGYDVV' A
#
# COMPACT_ATOMS: atom_id res chain seq x y z
N MET A 1 -2.21 13.86 9.03
CA MET A 1 -2.05 12.57 8.33
C MET A 1 -3.35 12.17 7.66
N GLN A 2 -3.26 11.73 6.43
CA GLN A 2 -4.40 11.21 5.69
C GLN A 2 -4.43 9.70 5.77
N ASN A 3 -5.63 9.16 5.77
CA ASN A 3 -5.84 7.71 5.72
C ASN A 3 -6.58 7.37 4.44
N VAL A 4 -6.08 6.37 3.73
CA VAL A 4 -6.73 5.89 2.53
C VAL A 4 -6.75 4.36 2.55
N THR A 5 -7.86 3.79 2.09
CA THR A 5 -7.98 2.33 1.95
C THR A 5 -8.00 2.01 0.47
N LEU A 6 -7.03 1.23 0.04
CA LEU A 6 -6.91 0.84 -1.36
C LEU A 6 -7.21 -0.65 -1.50
N LYS A 7 -7.95 -1.00 -2.52
CA LYS A 7 -8.20 -2.40 -2.82
C LYS A 7 -7.10 -2.89 -3.75
N VAL A 8 -6.40 -3.93 -3.33
CA VAL A 8 -5.24 -4.45 -4.05
C VAL A 8 -5.45 -5.92 -4.36
N GLU A 9 -5.30 -6.26 -5.62
CA GLU A 9 -5.41 -7.65 -6.08
C GLU A 9 -4.03 -8.25 -6.30
N GLY A 10 -3.94 -9.55 -6.15
CA GLY A 10 -2.69 -10.29 -6.34
C GLY A 10 -1.97 -10.61 -5.06
N MET A 11 -2.39 -10.06 -3.93
CA MET A 11 -1.79 -10.39 -2.65
C MET A 11 -2.39 -11.69 -2.14
N SER A 12 -1.57 -12.71 -1.99
CA SER A 12 -2.05 -14.03 -1.57
C SER A 12 -1.26 -14.66 -0.44
N CYS A 13 -0.21 -14.01 0.04
CA CYS A 13 0.63 -14.59 1.09
C CYS A 13 1.27 -13.51 1.96
N GLY A 14 1.87 -13.94 3.07
CA GLY A 14 2.53 -13.03 4.01
C GLY A 14 3.71 -12.27 3.44
N HIS A 15 4.38 -12.84 2.46
CA HIS A 15 5.49 -12.16 1.79
C HIS A 15 5.01 -10.94 1.01
N CYS A 16 3.83 -11.05 0.42
CA CYS A 16 3.21 -9.94 -0.30
C CYS A 16 2.92 -8.78 0.65
N VAL A 17 2.43 -9.10 1.84
CA VAL A 17 2.16 -8.11 2.88
C VAL A 17 3.43 -7.32 3.20
N LYS A 18 4.52 -8.03 3.45
CA LYS A 18 5.78 -7.39 3.81
C LYS A 18 6.34 -6.55 2.68
N SER A 19 6.21 -7.02 1.45
CA SER A 19 6.69 -6.28 0.27
C SER A 19 5.95 -4.95 0.12
N VAL A 20 4.64 -4.98 0.25
CA VAL A 20 3.81 -3.78 0.13
C VAL A 20 4.11 -2.82 1.28
N GLU A 21 4.15 -3.32 2.51
CA GLU A 21 4.43 -2.48 3.67
C GLU A 21 5.81 -1.86 3.59
N GLY A 22 6.81 -2.63 3.13
CA GLY A 22 8.16 -2.12 2.96
C GLY A 22 8.25 -1.04 1.90
N ALA A 23 7.55 -1.22 0.78
CA ALA A 23 7.53 -0.22 -0.28
C ALA A 23 6.90 1.08 0.19
N LEU A 24 5.82 0.99 0.95
CA LEU A 24 5.15 2.17 1.50
C LEU A 24 6.04 2.89 2.52
N LYS A 25 6.73 2.13 3.34
CA LYS A 25 7.64 2.71 4.33
C LYS A 25 8.79 3.47 3.67
N GLU A 26 9.27 2.99 2.54
CA GLU A 26 10.35 3.65 1.80
C GLU A 26 9.94 5.04 1.32
N ILE A 27 8.70 5.25 1.00
CA ILE A 27 8.21 6.56 0.54
C ILE A 27 7.67 7.42 1.69
N GLY A 28 7.80 6.94 2.91
CA GLY A 28 7.39 7.70 4.09
C GLY A 28 5.93 7.52 4.48
N ALA A 29 5.30 6.44 4.03
CA ALA A 29 3.93 6.13 4.39
C ALA A 29 3.91 4.93 5.35
N ALA A 30 2.80 4.77 6.06
CA ALA A 30 2.57 3.60 6.91
C ALA A 30 1.42 2.79 6.31
N GLY A 31 1.69 1.55 5.96
CA GLY A 31 0.69 0.68 5.36
C GLY A 31 0.34 -0.50 6.24
N LYS A 32 -0.92 -0.87 6.24
CA LYS A 32 -1.39 -2.06 6.93
C LYS A 32 -2.25 -2.86 5.95
N VAL A 33 -1.84 -4.09 5.70
CA VAL A 33 -2.51 -4.95 4.73
C VAL A 33 -3.51 -5.86 5.41
N ASN A 34 -4.69 -5.96 4.82
CA ASN A 34 -5.71 -6.91 5.24
C ASN A 34 -5.93 -7.89 4.09
N LEU A 35 -5.40 -9.09 4.24
CA LEU A 35 -5.50 -10.12 3.21
C LEU A 35 -6.92 -10.64 3.02
N GLU A 36 -7.70 -10.69 4.07
CA GLU A 36 -9.09 -11.15 4.00
C GLU A 36 -9.95 -10.23 3.15
N ALA A 37 -9.78 -8.93 3.35
CA ALA A 37 -10.51 -7.93 2.60
C ALA A 37 -9.81 -7.53 1.31
N LYS A 38 -8.58 -7.99 1.11
CA LYS A 38 -7.74 -7.63 -0.04
C LYS A 38 -7.54 -6.13 -0.14
N THR A 39 -7.36 -5.48 1.00
CA THR A 39 -7.19 -4.04 1.08
C THR A 39 -5.90 -3.67 1.77
N VAL A 40 -5.42 -2.47 1.48
CA VAL A 40 -4.27 -1.88 2.15
C VAL A 40 -4.72 -0.54 2.71
N GLN A 41 -4.62 -0.40 4.01
CA GLN A 41 -4.92 0.86 4.68
C GLN A 41 -3.60 1.62 4.82
N VAL A 42 -3.55 2.81 4.25
CA VAL A 42 -2.33 3.60 4.23
C VAL A 42 -2.54 4.90 4.98
N GLU A 43 -1.60 5.19 5.87
CA GLU A 43 -1.55 6.45 6.59
C GLU A 43 -0.34 7.22 6.07
N PHE A 44 -0.55 8.45 5.64
CA PHE A 44 0.52 9.24 5.03
C PHE A 44 0.31 10.73 5.24
N ASP A 45 1.40 11.48 5.10
CA ASP A 45 1.34 12.93 5.11
C ASP A 45 1.21 13.41 3.67
N GLU A 46 0.07 13.99 3.35
CA GLU A 46 -0.24 14.45 1.98
C GLU A 46 0.73 15.53 1.48
N ASN A 47 1.44 16.18 2.39
CA ASN A 47 2.45 17.16 2.01
C ASN A 47 3.76 16.50 1.57
N LYS A 48 3.96 15.24 1.90
CA LYS A 48 5.18 14.50 1.57
C LYS A 48 4.93 13.40 0.54
N VAL A 49 3.77 12.78 0.59
CA VAL A 49 3.44 11.62 -0.24
C VAL A 49 2.06 11.82 -0.83
N SER A 50 1.89 11.46 -2.08
CA SER A 50 0.58 11.52 -2.74
C SER A 50 -0.01 10.13 -2.85
N VAL A 51 -1.34 10.07 -3.05
CA VAL A 51 -2.03 8.79 -3.29
C VAL A 51 -1.48 8.11 -4.53
N ASP A 52 -1.16 8.89 -5.57
CA ASP A 52 -0.58 8.35 -6.79
C ASP A 52 0.76 7.67 -6.53
N ALA A 53 1.59 8.26 -5.68
CA ALA A 53 2.88 7.67 -5.32
C ALA A 53 2.68 6.35 -4.56
N ILE A 54 1.66 6.30 -3.71
CA ILE A 54 1.32 5.08 -2.97
C ILE A 54 0.88 3.98 -3.93
N LYS A 55 0.02 4.30 -4.88
CA LYS A 55 -0.44 3.34 -5.88
C LYS A 55 0.73 2.83 -6.72
N GLU A 56 1.60 3.72 -7.15
CA GLU A 56 2.79 3.35 -7.91
C GLU A 56 3.69 2.40 -7.14
N ALA A 57 3.92 2.68 -5.87
CA ALA A 57 4.76 1.84 -5.03
C ALA A 57 4.19 0.42 -4.93
N ILE A 58 2.88 0.30 -4.80
CA ILE A 58 2.21 -0.99 -4.73
C ILE A 58 2.30 -1.71 -6.08
N GLU A 59 2.05 -0.99 -7.16
CA GLU A 59 2.10 -1.56 -8.50
C GLU A 59 3.50 -2.04 -8.88
N GLU A 60 4.52 -1.35 -8.43
CA GLU A 60 5.91 -1.74 -8.66
C GLU A 60 6.24 -3.09 -8.00
N GLN A 61 5.52 -3.46 -6.97
CA GLN A 61 5.69 -4.77 -6.34
C GLN A 61 4.97 -5.89 -7.11
N GLY A 62 4.27 -5.55 -8.18
CA GLY A 62 3.61 -6.53 -9.02
C GLY A 62 2.15 -6.77 -8.69
N TYR A 63 1.53 -5.88 -7.94
CA TYR A 63 0.12 -6.00 -7.55
C TYR A 63 -0.73 -4.92 -8.23
N ASP A 64 -2.02 -5.21 -8.39
CA ASP A 64 -2.94 -4.27 -9.02
C ASP A 64 -3.76 -3.54 -7.98
N VAL A 65 -3.79 -2.22 -8.08
CA VAL A 65 -4.64 -1.38 -7.26
C VAL A 65 -5.91 -1.10 -8.05
N VAL A 66 -7.05 -1.47 -7.47
CA VAL A 66 -8.36 -1.30 -8.12
C VAL A 66 -9.22 -0.27 -7.43
#